data_0526d13c94e796f77046b4af1fa4ed2e
#
_entry.id   0526d13c94e796f77046b4af1fa4ed2e
#
_cell.length_a   1.000
_cell.length_b   1.000
_cell.length_c   1.000
_cell.angle_alpha   90.00
_cell.angle_beta   90.00
_cell.angle_gamma   90.00
#
_symmetry.space_group_name_H-M   'P 1'
#
loop_
_entity.id
_entity.type
_entity.pdbx_description
1 polymer ?
#
loop_
_entity_poly.entity_id
_entity_poly.type
_entity_poly.pdbx_seq_one_letter_code
_entity_poly.pdbx_strand_id
1 'polypeptide(L)'
;KYKFLGHVRNKDGSPMMRYVCFDPAVLNDDGVIRLYYGTQYDYEEQPDFPENDAYVKQEMEMFGRTREEILSYPDSIMGPVMLVLEDDMLTVKEEPKHIIPYKVKGTSFEAHPFFEASSMRKVGDKYYFVYSSKQNHELCYAVSDQPDGGFTFGGTIVSNGDVGLDGRPLEEKLNMTGTTHGSIIEINGQWYAFYHRLTHKSDYSRQACAEKIKIEADGSIRQVEVTSCGLNEGPLVAEGSYPAVIACNLTNGSMPHGNNSIYKEEFPNITNSGEERFIGEIDHGTLIGYKYFEFKNVTRIGIVGRIETEENKARFDTPARLDARSRLIHKPVDMPVPENNFFELRLEPEGSACGKINITYAEDEHAWECFTGDVQIPDGIHALYLVYHGKDKFQMKELKFL
;
A
#
# COMPACT_ATOMS: atom_id res chain seq x y z
N LYS A 1 18.60 16.34 -14.78
CA LYS A 1 17.42 16.53 -15.65
C LYS A 1 17.22 15.28 -16.48
N TYR A 2 15.98 14.77 -16.54
CA TYR A 2 15.62 13.68 -17.44
C TYR A 2 15.43 14.22 -18.86
N LYS A 3 15.77 13.40 -19.85
CA LYS A 3 15.55 13.67 -21.27
C LYS A 3 14.65 12.58 -21.83
N PHE A 4 13.55 12.94 -22.49
CA PHE A 4 12.75 12.00 -23.25
C PHE A 4 13.53 11.53 -24.46
N LEU A 5 13.73 10.22 -24.60
CA LEU A 5 14.50 9.61 -25.71
C LEU A 5 13.59 9.17 -26.85
N GLY A 6 12.37 8.74 -26.57
CA GLY A 6 11.41 8.25 -27.54
C GLY A 6 10.49 7.18 -26.96
N HIS A 7 9.61 6.65 -27.78
CA HIS A 7 8.77 5.50 -27.47
C HIS A 7 9.50 4.19 -27.81
N VAL A 8 9.20 3.12 -27.08
CA VAL A 8 9.62 1.77 -27.45
C VAL A 8 8.97 1.41 -28.79
N ARG A 9 9.77 0.85 -29.69
CA ARG A 9 9.37 0.59 -31.08
C ARG A 9 9.86 -0.77 -31.57
N ASN A 10 9.16 -1.30 -32.54
CA ASN A 10 9.57 -2.48 -33.29
C ASN A 10 10.77 -2.15 -34.20
N LYS A 11 11.40 -3.17 -34.78
CA LYS A 11 12.57 -3.02 -35.69
C LYS A 11 12.24 -2.22 -36.97
N ASP A 12 10.97 -2.22 -37.39
CA ASP A 12 10.47 -1.44 -38.54
C ASP A 12 10.17 0.03 -38.20
N GLY A 13 10.37 0.44 -36.94
CA GLY A 13 10.12 1.78 -36.43
C GLY A 13 8.67 2.03 -35.95
N SER A 14 7.76 1.07 -36.13
CA SER A 14 6.39 1.18 -35.62
C SER A 14 6.38 1.12 -34.09
N PRO A 15 5.41 1.78 -33.40
CA PRO A 15 5.27 1.68 -31.94
C PRO A 15 5.11 0.23 -31.48
N MET A 16 5.83 -0.18 -30.43
CA MET A 16 5.62 -1.46 -29.78
C MET A 16 4.35 -1.39 -28.94
N MET A 17 3.34 -2.15 -29.33
CA MET A 17 2.01 -2.13 -28.70
C MET A 17 1.53 -3.54 -28.33
N ARG A 18 2.42 -4.54 -28.35
CA ARG A 18 2.04 -5.90 -27.95
C ARG A 18 1.82 -5.98 -26.45
N TYR A 19 0.81 -6.73 -26.06
CA TYR A 19 0.28 -6.84 -24.71
C TYR A 19 -0.18 -5.48 -24.13
N VAL A 20 -0.68 -5.48 -22.91
CA VAL A 20 -1.10 -4.24 -22.24
C VAL A 20 0.14 -3.52 -21.70
N CYS A 21 0.48 -2.38 -22.28
CA CYS A 21 1.64 -1.58 -21.86
C CYS A 21 1.32 -0.80 -20.59
N PHE A 22 1.61 -1.40 -19.43
CA PHE A 22 1.28 -0.86 -18.12
C PHE A 22 2.42 -1.11 -17.11
N ASP A 23 2.67 -0.17 -16.21
CA ASP A 23 3.63 -0.25 -15.09
C ASP A 23 5.00 -0.85 -15.47
N PRO A 24 5.80 -0.15 -16.29
CA PRO A 24 7.05 -0.70 -16.79
C PRO A 24 8.17 -0.66 -15.75
N ALA A 25 9.01 -1.71 -15.75
CA ALA A 25 10.28 -1.76 -15.03
C ALA A 25 11.41 -2.21 -15.94
N VAL A 26 12.60 -1.68 -15.71
CA VAL A 26 13.81 -2.00 -16.51
C VAL A 26 14.85 -2.67 -15.63
N LEU A 27 15.43 -3.74 -16.14
CA LEU A 27 16.63 -4.38 -15.62
C LEU A 27 17.74 -4.33 -16.68
N ASN A 28 18.89 -3.77 -16.33
CA ASN A 28 20.13 -3.98 -17.07
C ASN A 28 20.87 -5.16 -16.42
N ASP A 29 20.87 -6.28 -17.10
CA ASP A 29 21.49 -7.52 -16.66
C ASP A 29 22.70 -7.81 -17.52
N ASP A 30 23.86 -7.36 -17.06
CA ASP A 30 25.16 -7.50 -17.73
C ASP A 30 25.16 -7.01 -19.20
N GLY A 31 24.49 -5.86 -19.44
CA GLY A 31 24.37 -5.24 -20.76
C GLY A 31 23.13 -5.68 -21.56
N VAL A 32 22.38 -6.67 -21.09
CA VAL A 32 21.10 -7.03 -21.70
C VAL A 32 19.98 -6.22 -21.04
N ILE A 33 19.36 -5.35 -21.83
CA ILE A 33 18.29 -4.47 -21.35
C ILE A 33 16.94 -5.19 -21.43
N ARG A 34 16.33 -5.48 -20.29
CA ARG A 34 15.02 -6.12 -20.20
C ARG A 34 13.96 -5.15 -19.69
N LEU A 35 12.83 -5.12 -20.37
CA LEU A 35 11.65 -4.33 -19.97
C LEU A 35 10.55 -5.29 -19.54
N TYR A 36 10.09 -5.14 -18.30
CA TYR A 36 8.98 -5.88 -17.69
C TYR A 36 7.78 -4.96 -17.58
N TYR A 37 6.59 -5.44 -17.93
CA TYR A 37 5.36 -4.63 -17.90
C TYR A 37 4.12 -5.51 -17.92
N GLY A 38 2.95 -4.89 -17.79
CA GLY A 38 1.67 -5.55 -17.95
C GLY A 38 0.73 -5.31 -16.77
N THR A 39 -0.50 -5.72 -16.97
CA THR A 39 -1.54 -5.78 -15.92
C THR A 39 -2.46 -6.94 -16.20
N GLN A 40 -3.16 -7.43 -15.18
CA GLN A 40 -4.13 -8.50 -15.30
C GLN A 40 -5.31 -8.22 -14.39
N TYR A 41 -6.45 -7.88 -14.97
CA TYR A 41 -7.68 -7.65 -14.22
C TYR A 41 -8.24 -8.94 -13.65
N ASP A 42 -8.99 -8.80 -12.56
CA ASP A 42 -9.70 -9.92 -11.97
C ASP A 42 -10.97 -10.23 -12.72
N TYR A 43 -11.14 -11.51 -13.07
CA TYR A 43 -12.37 -12.06 -13.55
C TYR A 43 -12.76 -13.16 -12.57
N GLU A 44 -14.01 -13.17 -12.13
CA GLU A 44 -14.53 -14.15 -11.15
C GLU A 44 -14.27 -15.59 -11.58
N GLU A 45 -14.30 -15.83 -12.89
CA GLU A 45 -13.89 -17.10 -13.49
C GLU A 45 -12.87 -16.80 -14.59
N GLN A 46 -11.67 -17.36 -14.50
CA GLN A 46 -10.70 -17.27 -15.59
C GLN A 46 -11.26 -17.98 -16.80
N PRO A 47 -11.68 -17.24 -17.85
CA PRO A 47 -12.33 -17.83 -19.01
C PRO A 47 -11.35 -18.69 -19.80
N ASP A 48 -11.86 -19.69 -20.48
CA ASP A 48 -11.09 -20.45 -21.45
C ASP A 48 -10.81 -19.57 -22.66
N PHE A 49 -9.69 -18.87 -22.63
CA PHE A 49 -9.18 -18.09 -23.75
C PHE A 49 -8.34 -19.01 -24.65
N PRO A 50 -8.48 -18.93 -26.01
CA PRO A 50 -9.31 -17.98 -26.79
C PRO A 50 -10.73 -18.45 -27.09
N GLU A 51 -11.20 -19.55 -26.53
CA GLU A 51 -12.48 -20.18 -26.87
C GLU A 51 -13.69 -19.40 -26.34
N ASN A 52 -13.50 -18.62 -25.29
CA ASN A 52 -14.56 -17.80 -24.68
C ASN A 52 -14.80 -16.51 -25.46
N ASP A 53 -15.80 -16.54 -26.36
CA ASP A 53 -16.12 -15.38 -27.22
C ASP A 53 -16.54 -14.11 -26.44
N ALA A 54 -17.21 -14.26 -25.31
CA ALA A 54 -17.58 -13.12 -24.46
C ALA A 54 -16.36 -12.42 -23.87
N TYR A 55 -15.37 -13.19 -23.48
CA TYR A 55 -14.10 -12.67 -22.96
C TYR A 55 -13.27 -11.98 -24.03
N VAL A 56 -13.17 -12.57 -25.22
CA VAL A 56 -12.51 -11.94 -26.37
C VAL A 56 -13.15 -10.59 -26.69
N LYS A 57 -14.48 -10.50 -26.69
CA LYS A 57 -15.19 -9.22 -26.88
C LYS A 57 -14.90 -8.22 -25.77
N GLN A 58 -14.84 -8.66 -24.53
CA GLN A 58 -14.51 -7.79 -23.40
C GLN A 58 -13.07 -7.21 -23.52
N GLU A 59 -12.09 -8.02 -23.91
CA GLU A 59 -10.73 -7.53 -24.18
C GLU A 59 -10.69 -6.54 -25.35
N MET A 60 -11.43 -6.81 -26.44
CA MET A 60 -11.56 -5.89 -27.57
C MET A 60 -12.10 -4.52 -27.12
N GLU A 61 -13.16 -4.50 -26.33
CA GLU A 61 -13.77 -3.26 -25.83
C GLU A 61 -12.87 -2.52 -24.84
N MET A 62 -12.26 -3.27 -23.91
CA MET A 62 -11.42 -2.70 -22.85
C MET A 62 -10.14 -2.07 -23.39
N PHE A 63 -9.51 -2.69 -24.37
CA PHE A 63 -8.20 -2.29 -24.88
C PHE A 63 -8.24 -1.66 -26.28
N GLY A 64 -9.40 -1.56 -26.90
CA GLY A 64 -9.58 -0.99 -28.24
C GLY A 64 -8.85 -1.79 -29.33
N ARG A 65 -8.81 -3.12 -29.18
CA ARG A 65 -8.12 -4.04 -30.11
C ARG A 65 -9.08 -4.76 -31.01
N THR A 66 -8.60 -5.17 -32.18
CA THR A 66 -9.39 -6.01 -33.10
C THR A 66 -9.42 -7.45 -32.58
N ARG A 67 -10.45 -8.22 -33.02
CA ARG A 67 -10.56 -9.64 -32.69
C ARG A 67 -9.35 -10.44 -33.19
N GLU A 68 -8.90 -10.16 -34.40
CA GLU A 68 -7.73 -10.80 -34.99
C GLU A 68 -6.46 -10.58 -34.14
N GLU A 69 -6.28 -9.36 -33.67
CA GLU A 69 -5.18 -9.01 -32.78
C GLU A 69 -5.28 -9.77 -31.44
N ILE A 70 -6.43 -9.76 -30.77
CA ILE A 70 -6.62 -10.48 -29.50
C ILE A 70 -6.34 -11.98 -29.69
N LEU A 71 -6.87 -12.61 -30.74
CA LEU A 71 -6.66 -14.03 -31.02
C LEU A 71 -5.24 -14.38 -31.48
N SER A 72 -4.40 -13.39 -31.76
CA SER A 72 -2.97 -13.60 -32.08
C SER A 72 -2.10 -13.88 -30.84
N TYR A 73 -2.62 -13.67 -29.63
CA TYR A 73 -1.92 -13.97 -28.38
C TYR A 73 -2.17 -15.43 -27.97
N PRO A 74 -1.15 -16.11 -27.40
CA PRO A 74 -1.29 -17.53 -27.05
C PRO A 74 -2.26 -17.78 -25.89
N ASP A 75 -2.34 -16.83 -24.92
CA ASP A 75 -3.18 -16.94 -23.74
C ASP A 75 -4.11 -15.73 -23.60
N SER A 76 -3.55 -14.55 -23.32
CA SER A 76 -4.25 -13.28 -23.15
C SER A 76 -3.32 -12.14 -23.54
N ILE A 77 -3.91 -11.00 -23.89
CA ILE A 77 -3.18 -9.71 -24.02
C ILE A 77 -2.73 -9.16 -22.67
N MET A 78 -3.31 -9.65 -21.58
CA MET A 78 -2.95 -9.29 -20.20
C MET A 78 -1.92 -10.25 -19.59
N GLY A 79 -1.35 -9.84 -18.47
CA GLY A 79 -0.40 -10.60 -17.67
C GLY A 79 0.96 -9.92 -17.60
N PRO A 80 1.87 -10.43 -16.76
CA PRO A 80 3.22 -9.93 -16.64
C PRO A 80 4.09 -10.44 -17.79
N VAL A 81 4.62 -9.53 -18.58
CA VAL A 81 5.45 -9.83 -19.74
C VAL A 81 6.83 -9.21 -19.66
N MET A 82 7.77 -9.76 -20.38
CA MET A 82 9.14 -9.24 -20.56
C MET A 82 9.51 -9.23 -22.02
N LEU A 83 10.20 -8.18 -22.45
CA LEU A 83 10.89 -8.09 -23.75
C LEU A 83 12.34 -7.66 -23.56
N VAL A 84 13.17 -7.90 -24.56
CA VAL A 84 14.55 -7.42 -24.61
C VAL A 84 14.65 -6.24 -25.58
N LEU A 85 15.37 -5.20 -25.16
CA LEU A 85 15.65 -4.01 -25.97
C LEU A 85 17.08 -4.08 -26.55
N GLU A 86 17.28 -3.43 -27.68
CA GLU A 86 18.61 -3.13 -28.20
C GLU A 86 19.32 -2.09 -27.30
N ASP A 87 20.59 -1.86 -27.53
CA ASP A 87 21.45 -0.94 -26.76
C ASP A 87 20.93 0.52 -26.77
N ASP A 88 20.07 0.88 -27.75
CA ASP A 88 19.43 2.20 -27.80
C ASP A 88 18.33 2.36 -26.75
N MET A 89 17.97 1.29 -26.02
CA MET A 89 16.92 1.21 -25.01
C MET A 89 15.51 1.52 -25.53
N LEU A 90 15.31 1.55 -26.82
CA LEU A 90 14.04 1.89 -27.48
C LEU A 90 13.58 0.83 -28.47
N THR A 91 14.50 0.17 -29.16
CA THR A 91 14.17 -0.79 -30.22
C THR A 91 14.05 -2.21 -29.63
N VAL A 92 12.95 -2.88 -29.92
CA VAL A 92 12.72 -4.27 -29.50
C VAL A 92 13.73 -5.19 -30.19
N LYS A 93 14.49 -5.93 -29.38
CA LYS A 93 15.43 -6.96 -29.82
C LYS A 93 14.77 -8.33 -29.87
N GLU A 94 14.07 -8.68 -28.79
CA GLU A 94 13.30 -9.91 -28.65
C GLU A 94 11.85 -9.58 -28.31
N GLU A 95 10.91 -10.28 -28.97
CA GLU A 95 9.47 -10.11 -28.79
C GLU A 95 9.04 -10.39 -27.34
N PRO A 96 8.01 -9.68 -26.86
CA PRO A 96 7.50 -9.86 -25.52
C PRO A 96 6.87 -11.24 -25.32
N LYS A 97 7.10 -11.80 -24.12
CA LYS A 97 6.51 -13.08 -23.66
C LYS A 97 6.10 -13.00 -22.19
N HIS A 98 5.11 -13.79 -21.80
CA HIS A 98 4.73 -13.96 -20.39
C HIS A 98 5.89 -14.56 -19.59
N ILE A 99 6.11 -14.05 -18.37
CA ILE A 99 7.10 -14.57 -17.41
C ILE A 99 6.46 -15.38 -16.29
N ILE A 100 5.16 -15.17 -16.03
CA ILE A 100 4.31 -15.95 -15.15
C ILE A 100 3.13 -16.44 -15.98
N PRO A 101 2.64 -17.67 -15.77
CA PRO A 101 1.48 -18.18 -16.49
C PRO A 101 0.24 -17.28 -16.29
N TYR A 102 -0.48 -17.04 -17.37
CA TYR A 102 -1.76 -16.32 -17.29
C TYR A 102 -2.79 -17.09 -16.48
N LYS A 103 -2.93 -18.40 -16.72
CA LYS A 103 -3.77 -19.32 -15.93
C LYS A 103 -2.96 -19.80 -14.72
N VAL A 104 -3.31 -19.33 -13.53
CA VAL A 104 -2.54 -19.60 -12.30
C VAL A 104 -3.07 -20.78 -11.49
N LYS A 105 -4.24 -21.35 -11.83
CA LYS A 105 -4.84 -22.50 -11.13
C LYS A 105 -3.88 -23.71 -11.15
N GLY A 106 -3.62 -24.26 -9.97
CA GLY A 106 -2.66 -25.37 -9.80
C GLY A 106 -1.19 -24.95 -9.83
N THR A 107 -0.89 -23.65 -9.91
CA THR A 107 0.48 -23.10 -9.79
C THR A 107 0.72 -22.51 -8.41
N SER A 108 1.96 -22.14 -8.12
CA SER A 108 2.32 -21.44 -6.88
C SER A 108 1.66 -20.04 -6.76
N PHE A 109 1.13 -19.49 -7.84
CA PHE A 109 0.51 -18.17 -7.89
C PHE A 109 -1.01 -18.16 -7.63
N GLU A 110 -1.64 -19.32 -7.43
CA GLU A 110 -3.09 -19.44 -7.35
C GLU A 110 -3.71 -18.54 -6.27
N ALA A 111 -3.10 -18.46 -5.09
CA ALA A 111 -3.58 -17.61 -4.00
C ALA A 111 -3.18 -16.13 -4.13
N HIS A 112 -2.13 -15.84 -4.88
CA HIS A 112 -1.54 -14.50 -5.04
C HIS A 112 -1.26 -14.17 -6.51
N PRO A 113 -2.30 -14.18 -7.37
CA PRO A 113 -2.13 -13.91 -8.80
C PRO A 113 -1.57 -12.51 -9.06
N PHE A 114 -0.81 -12.37 -10.12
CA PHE A 114 -0.34 -11.06 -10.58
C PHE A 114 -1.53 -10.14 -10.91
N PHE A 115 -1.42 -8.88 -10.49
CA PHE A 115 -2.32 -7.82 -10.89
C PHE A 115 -1.59 -6.75 -11.72
N GLU A 116 -0.59 -6.08 -11.13
CA GLU A 116 0.17 -4.99 -11.77
C GLU A 116 1.49 -4.71 -11.04
N ALA A 117 2.13 -3.58 -11.34
CA ALA A 117 3.29 -3.07 -10.60
C ALA A 117 4.57 -3.90 -10.78
N SER A 118 4.87 -4.26 -12.02
CA SER A 118 6.09 -5.01 -12.35
C SER A 118 7.35 -4.30 -11.84
N SER A 119 8.19 -5.03 -11.10
CA SER A 119 9.54 -4.59 -10.73
C SER A 119 10.48 -5.80 -10.67
N MET A 120 11.71 -5.66 -11.18
CA MET A 120 12.67 -6.74 -11.23
C MET A 120 13.96 -6.35 -10.54
N ARG A 121 14.50 -7.27 -9.71
CA ARG A 121 15.82 -7.13 -9.10
C ARG A 121 16.60 -8.43 -9.24
N LYS A 122 17.90 -8.30 -9.53
CA LYS A 122 18.86 -9.41 -9.45
C LYS A 122 19.61 -9.31 -8.12
N VAL A 123 19.61 -10.38 -7.35
CA VAL A 123 20.31 -10.49 -6.07
C VAL A 123 21.11 -11.78 -6.08
N GLY A 124 22.43 -11.67 -6.13
CA GLY A 124 23.28 -12.82 -6.42
C GLY A 124 22.91 -13.44 -7.77
N ASP A 125 22.64 -14.73 -7.77
CA ASP A 125 22.26 -15.49 -8.97
C ASP A 125 20.72 -15.62 -9.14
N LYS A 126 19.92 -14.94 -8.31
CA LYS A 126 18.46 -15.02 -8.34
C LYS A 126 17.83 -13.74 -8.88
N TYR A 127 16.70 -13.89 -9.55
CA TYR A 127 15.84 -12.81 -10.02
C TYR A 127 14.57 -12.76 -9.17
N TYR A 128 14.30 -11.57 -8.64
CA TYR A 128 13.14 -11.27 -7.81
C TYR A 128 12.18 -10.40 -8.60
N PHE A 129 11.07 -10.99 -9.02
CA PHE A 129 9.97 -10.25 -9.64
C PHE A 129 9.01 -9.79 -8.56
N VAL A 130 9.04 -8.50 -8.26
CA VAL A 130 8.17 -7.88 -7.26
C VAL A 130 6.94 -7.33 -7.97
N TYR A 131 5.76 -7.57 -7.39
CA TYR A 131 4.49 -7.21 -8.01
C TYR A 131 3.36 -7.02 -6.99
N SER A 132 2.28 -6.35 -7.39
CA SER A 132 1.02 -6.29 -6.64
C SER A 132 0.14 -7.47 -7.02
N SER A 133 -0.42 -8.17 -6.03
CA SER A 133 -1.35 -9.25 -6.28
C SER A 133 -2.79 -8.75 -6.42
N LYS A 134 -3.66 -9.60 -6.97
CA LYS A 134 -5.11 -9.35 -7.07
C LYS A 134 -5.82 -9.25 -5.72
N GLN A 135 -5.14 -9.57 -4.62
CA GLN A 135 -5.66 -9.37 -3.27
C GLN A 135 -5.80 -7.88 -2.90
N ASN A 136 -5.22 -6.96 -3.68
CA ASN A 136 -5.34 -5.51 -3.53
C ASN A 136 -4.89 -4.95 -2.17
N HIS A 137 -3.90 -5.55 -1.55
CA HIS A 137 -3.36 -5.04 -0.29
C HIS A 137 -1.90 -5.40 -0.08
N GLU A 138 -1.32 -6.25 -0.91
CA GLU A 138 -0.02 -6.84 -0.69
C GLU A 138 0.96 -6.60 -1.85
N LEU A 139 2.21 -6.36 -1.49
CA LEU A 139 3.36 -6.39 -2.38
C LEU A 139 4.00 -7.77 -2.25
N CYS A 140 3.96 -8.53 -3.34
CA CYS A 140 4.46 -9.90 -3.42
C CYS A 140 5.77 -9.98 -4.16
N TYR A 141 6.44 -11.12 -4.07
CA TYR A 141 7.57 -11.45 -4.94
C TYR A 141 7.48 -12.88 -5.46
N ALA A 142 8.05 -13.07 -6.64
CA ALA A 142 8.35 -14.37 -7.21
C ALA A 142 9.86 -14.46 -7.46
N VAL A 143 10.42 -15.66 -7.41
CA VAL A 143 11.85 -15.89 -7.57
C VAL A 143 12.13 -16.91 -8.66
N SER A 144 13.20 -16.67 -9.43
CA SER A 144 13.70 -17.57 -10.47
C SER A 144 15.22 -17.52 -10.58
N ASP A 145 15.81 -18.54 -11.17
CA ASP A 145 17.21 -18.55 -11.62
C ASP A 145 17.38 -17.90 -13.01
N GLN A 146 16.28 -17.52 -13.66
CA GLN A 146 16.25 -16.93 -15.00
C GLN A 146 15.45 -15.65 -15.03
N PRO A 147 15.88 -14.63 -15.83
CA PRO A 147 15.20 -13.33 -15.88
C PRO A 147 13.88 -13.35 -16.65
N ASP A 148 13.60 -14.39 -17.40
CA ASP A 148 12.60 -14.43 -18.46
C ASP A 148 11.56 -15.57 -18.32
N GLY A 149 11.54 -16.24 -17.16
CA GLY A 149 10.61 -17.32 -16.86
C GLY A 149 11.03 -18.18 -15.67
N GLY A 150 10.30 -19.28 -15.45
CA GLY A 150 10.59 -20.21 -14.36
C GLY A 150 10.33 -19.65 -12.97
N PHE A 151 9.59 -18.54 -12.85
CA PHE A 151 9.26 -17.94 -11.58
C PHE A 151 8.32 -18.81 -10.76
N THR A 152 8.57 -18.86 -9.46
CA THR A 152 7.68 -19.41 -8.44
C THR A 152 7.35 -18.35 -7.42
N PHE A 153 6.14 -18.36 -6.88
CA PHE A 153 5.73 -17.45 -5.82
C PHE A 153 6.63 -17.64 -4.59
N GLY A 154 7.25 -16.56 -4.13
CA GLY A 154 8.16 -16.56 -2.99
C GLY A 154 7.49 -16.15 -1.69
N GLY A 155 6.49 -15.26 -1.76
CA GLY A 155 5.77 -14.78 -0.58
C GLY A 155 5.28 -13.34 -0.71
N THR A 156 4.61 -12.88 0.31
CA THR A 156 4.25 -11.47 0.53
C THR A 156 5.41 -10.76 1.24
N ILE A 157 5.83 -9.61 0.74
CA ILE A 157 6.88 -8.78 1.36
C ILE A 157 6.28 -7.91 2.44
N VAL A 158 5.20 -7.19 2.10
CA VAL A 158 4.47 -6.28 2.99
C VAL A 158 3.03 -6.20 2.54
N SER A 159 2.11 -6.01 3.48
CA SER A 159 0.69 -5.86 3.20
C SER A 159 0.13 -4.63 3.90
N ASN A 160 -0.61 -3.80 3.18
CA ASN A 160 -1.35 -2.69 3.78
C ASN A 160 -2.32 -3.23 4.84
N GLY A 161 -2.31 -2.62 6.04
CA GLY A 161 -3.14 -3.07 7.15
C GLY A 161 -2.67 -4.36 7.82
N ASP A 162 -1.42 -4.79 7.57
CA ASP A 162 -0.79 -5.99 8.14
C ASP A 162 -1.61 -7.27 7.89
N VAL A 163 -2.36 -7.34 6.78
CA VAL A 163 -3.13 -8.53 6.39
C VAL A 163 -2.18 -9.69 6.09
N GLY A 164 -2.50 -10.88 6.57
CA GLY A 164 -1.66 -12.08 6.44
C GLY A 164 -0.56 -12.19 7.50
N LEU A 165 -0.10 -11.09 8.09
CA LEU A 165 0.90 -11.10 9.15
C LEU A 165 0.32 -11.79 10.39
N ASP A 166 1.03 -12.82 10.89
CA ASP A 166 0.57 -13.66 12.01
C ASP A 166 -0.86 -14.22 11.82
N GLY A 167 -1.26 -14.43 10.55
CA GLY A 167 -2.58 -14.96 10.18
C GLY A 167 -3.72 -13.96 10.26
N ARG A 168 -3.44 -12.64 10.31
CA ARG A 168 -4.47 -11.58 10.34
C ARG A 168 -5.37 -11.67 9.10
N PRO A 169 -6.68 -11.85 9.27
CA PRO A 169 -7.62 -11.85 8.15
C PRO A 169 -7.89 -10.43 7.63
N LEU A 170 -8.45 -10.33 6.43
CA LEU A 170 -8.77 -9.05 5.79
C LEU A 170 -9.77 -8.21 6.60
N GLU A 171 -10.68 -8.85 7.33
CA GLU A 171 -11.67 -8.21 8.19
C GLU A 171 -11.05 -7.48 9.39
N GLU A 172 -9.83 -7.87 9.78
CA GLU A 172 -9.08 -7.28 10.90
C GLU A 172 -7.95 -6.36 10.45
N LYS A 173 -7.99 -5.91 9.20
CA LYS A 173 -6.97 -4.99 8.67
C LYS A 173 -6.87 -3.70 9.48
N LEU A 174 -5.65 -3.23 9.62
CA LEU A 174 -5.31 -2.07 10.45
C LEU A 174 -5.19 -0.77 9.66
N ASN A 175 -5.56 -0.77 8.38
CA ASN A 175 -5.63 0.40 7.51
C ASN A 175 -6.63 0.20 6.39
N MET A 176 -6.97 1.28 5.69
CA MET A 176 -7.58 1.21 4.37
C MET A 176 -6.69 0.39 3.44
N THR A 177 -7.28 -0.57 2.72
CA THR A 177 -6.60 -1.42 1.75
C THR A 177 -7.12 -1.16 0.34
N GLY A 178 -6.23 -1.27 -0.61
CA GLY A 178 -6.45 -1.11 -2.04
C GLY A 178 -5.15 -1.44 -2.75
N THR A 179 -5.01 -1.11 -4.03
CA THR A 179 -3.78 -1.36 -4.77
C THR A 179 -2.56 -0.81 -4.03
N THR A 180 -1.48 -1.58 -4.06
CA THR A 180 -0.15 -1.12 -3.67
C THR A 180 0.81 -1.31 -4.83
N HIS A 181 1.82 -0.47 -4.93
CA HIS A 181 2.87 -0.55 -5.94
C HIS A 181 4.21 -0.32 -5.25
N GLY A 182 5.22 -1.09 -5.62
CA GLY A 182 6.48 -0.98 -4.92
C GLY A 182 7.63 -1.75 -5.57
N SER A 183 8.72 -1.82 -4.85
CA SER A 183 9.95 -2.51 -5.24
C SER A 183 10.81 -2.77 -4.01
N ILE A 184 11.88 -3.55 -4.19
CA ILE A 184 12.94 -3.70 -3.20
C ILE A 184 14.23 -3.07 -3.69
N ILE A 185 15.02 -2.51 -2.77
CA ILE A 185 16.33 -1.92 -3.08
C ILE A 185 17.26 -2.05 -1.90
N GLU A 186 18.56 -2.21 -2.17
CA GLU A 186 19.60 -2.16 -1.17
C GLU A 186 20.14 -0.72 -1.05
N ILE A 187 20.19 -0.23 0.18
CA ILE A 187 20.77 1.08 0.53
C ILE A 187 21.78 0.86 1.66
N ASN A 188 23.05 1.14 1.39
CA ASN A 188 24.15 0.99 2.38
C ASN A 188 24.21 -0.39 3.05
N GLY A 189 23.96 -1.46 2.30
CA GLY A 189 24.00 -2.84 2.81
C GLY A 189 22.73 -3.30 3.52
N GLN A 190 21.69 -2.47 3.56
CA GLN A 190 20.38 -2.81 4.10
C GLN A 190 19.33 -2.85 2.99
N TRP A 191 18.59 -3.95 2.90
CA TRP A 191 17.46 -4.07 1.97
C TRP A 191 16.20 -3.41 2.52
N TYR A 192 15.48 -2.72 1.64
CA TYR A 192 14.20 -2.07 1.93
C TYR A 192 13.16 -2.46 0.89
N ALA A 193 11.93 -2.63 1.35
CA ALA A 193 10.74 -2.58 0.50
C ALA A 193 10.23 -1.14 0.47
N PHE A 194 10.09 -0.55 -0.72
CA PHE A 194 9.38 0.70 -0.94
C PHE A 194 8.02 0.39 -1.51
N TYR A 195 6.99 0.97 -0.96
CA TYR A 195 5.62 0.76 -1.39
C TYR A 195 4.77 2.01 -1.09
N HIS A 196 3.49 1.97 -1.37
CA HIS A 196 2.57 3.04 -0.98
C HIS A 196 1.35 2.50 -0.26
N ARG A 197 0.75 3.36 0.55
CA ARG A 197 -0.60 3.20 1.09
C ARG A 197 -1.52 4.29 0.57
N LEU A 198 -2.83 4.04 0.67
CA LEU A 198 -3.86 4.98 0.23
C LEU A 198 -4.11 6.04 1.31
N THR A 199 -4.50 7.24 0.86
CA THR A 199 -4.83 8.39 1.70
C THR A 199 -6.03 9.14 1.13
N HIS A 200 -6.54 10.13 1.82
CA HIS A 200 -7.59 11.02 1.34
C HIS A 200 -8.89 10.29 0.90
N LYS A 201 -9.21 9.17 1.52
CA LYS A 201 -10.39 8.38 1.14
C LYS A 201 -10.42 8.06 -0.38
N SER A 202 -9.25 7.78 -0.97
CA SER A 202 -9.13 7.63 -2.43
C SER A 202 -8.00 6.68 -2.80
N ASP A 203 -8.23 5.84 -3.80
CA ASP A 203 -7.20 5.00 -4.44
C ASP A 203 -6.23 5.82 -5.30
N TYR A 204 -6.55 7.08 -5.57
CA TYR A 204 -5.73 7.98 -6.39
C TYR A 204 -4.77 8.84 -5.57
N SER A 205 -4.93 8.89 -4.25
CA SER A 205 -4.06 9.60 -3.33
C SER A 205 -3.21 8.63 -2.52
N ARG A 206 -1.89 8.81 -2.57
CA ARG A 206 -0.95 7.79 -2.10
C ARG A 206 0.16 8.42 -1.28
N GLN A 207 0.59 7.70 -0.23
CA GLN A 207 1.74 8.06 0.60
C GLN A 207 2.80 6.98 0.44
N ALA A 208 4.05 7.40 0.16
CA ALA A 208 5.20 6.51 0.13
C ALA A 208 5.50 5.96 1.53
N CYS A 209 5.81 4.67 1.59
CA CYS A 209 6.23 3.95 2.77
C CYS A 209 7.51 3.16 2.48
N ALA A 210 8.28 2.84 3.50
CA ALA A 210 9.46 2.01 3.38
C ALA A 210 9.62 1.16 4.64
N GLU A 211 9.92 -0.14 4.46
CA GLU A 211 10.20 -1.06 5.54
C GLU A 211 11.54 -1.76 5.31
N LYS A 212 12.29 -2.00 6.37
CA LYS A 212 13.47 -2.86 6.31
C LYS A 212 13.04 -4.29 6.04
N ILE A 213 13.69 -4.93 5.09
CA ILE A 213 13.51 -6.35 4.80
C ILE A 213 14.85 -7.08 4.91
N LYS A 214 14.79 -8.38 5.05
CA LYS A 214 15.94 -9.26 5.00
C LYS A 214 15.72 -10.32 3.95
N ILE A 215 16.71 -10.48 3.07
CA ILE A 215 16.78 -11.63 2.18
C ILE A 215 17.58 -12.70 2.91
N GLU A 216 16.93 -13.81 3.25
CA GLU A 216 17.52 -14.89 4.01
C GLU A 216 18.54 -15.68 3.15
N ALA A 217 19.33 -16.54 3.76
CA ALA A 217 20.37 -17.31 3.06
C ALA A 217 19.81 -18.26 1.99
N ASP A 218 18.55 -18.68 2.12
CA ASP A 218 17.83 -19.48 1.13
C ASP A 218 17.18 -18.65 0.02
N GLY A 219 17.29 -17.32 0.11
CA GLY A 219 16.69 -16.35 -0.81
C GLY A 219 15.27 -15.96 -0.46
N SER A 220 14.69 -16.47 0.63
CA SER A 220 13.34 -16.06 1.04
C SER A 220 13.32 -14.67 1.68
N ILE A 221 12.16 -13.98 1.55
CA ILE A 221 11.86 -12.73 2.23
C ILE A 221 10.61 -12.98 3.06
N ARG A 222 10.72 -12.80 4.38
CA ARG A 222 9.57 -12.90 5.29
C ARG A 222 8.72 -11.65 5.19
N GLN A 223 7.41 -11.78 5.30
CA GLN A 223 6.53 -10.64 5.41
C GLN A 223 6.92 -9.79 6.60
N VAL A 224 7.04 -8.48 6.37
CA VAL A 224 7.30 -7.48 7.40
C VAL A 224 6.02 -6.71 7.73
N GLU A 225 5.93 -6.23 8.97
CA GLU A 225 4.85 -5.35 9.38
C GLU A 225 5.02 -3.93 8.84
N VAL A 226 3.92 -3.20 8.76
CA VAL A 226 3.93 -1.76 8.45
C VAL A 226 4.34 -1.00 9.70
N THR A 227 5.38 -0.16 9.57
CA THR A 227 5.91 0.63 10.69
C THR A 227 5.86 2.14 10.45
N SER A 228 6.14 2.92 11.50
CA SER A 228 6.33 4.37 11.40
C SER A 228 7.78 4.75 11.17
N CYS A 229 8.71 3.78 11.11
CA CYS A 229 10.15 4.03 11.10
C CYS A 229 10.66 4.48 9.73
N GLY A 230 10.07 4.01 8.63
CA GLY A 230 10.51 4.35 7.28
C GLY A 230 11.99 4.02 7.05
N LEU A 231 12.77 5.01 6.64
CA LEU A 231 14.22 4.87 6.39
C LEU A 231 15.09 5.10 7.66
N ASN A 232 14.49 5.23 8.82
CA ASN A 232 15.24 5.33 10.05
C ASN A 232 16.02 4.03 10.34
N GLU A 233 17.23 4.12 10.87
CA GLU A 233 18.06 2.92 11.10
C GLU A 233 17.51 2.00 12.20
N GLY A 234 16.67 2.52 13.08
CA GLY A 234 16.03 1.81 14.17
C GLY A 234 14.68 2.41 14.54
N PRO A 235 14.17 2.14 15.74
CA PRO A 235 13.01 2.82 16.29
C PRO A 235 13.21 4.33 16.29
N LEU A 236 12.10 5.08 16.16
CA LEU A 236 12.11 6.53 16.35
C LEU A 236 12.41 6.84 17.83
N VAL A 237 13.07 7.97 18.09
CA VAL A 237 13.30 8.39 19.49
C VAL A 237 12.01 9.03 20.02
N ALA A 238 11.57 8.61 21.22
CA ALA A 238 10.39 9.19 21.85
C ALA A 238 10.71 10.56 22.47
N GLU A 239 11.02 11.56 21.60
CA GLU A 239 11.40 12.92 21.96
C GLU A 239 10.85 13.91 20.91
N GLY A 240 10.43 15.11 21.38
CA GLY A 240 9.96 16.18 20.51
C GLY A 240 8.60 15.91 19.86
N SER A 241 8.46 16.22 18.58
CA SER A 241 7.17 16.19 17.87
C SER A 241 7.27 15.40 16.58
N TYR A 242 6.25 14.61 16.31
CA TYR A 242 6.10 13.84 15.07
C TYR A 242 4.76 14.15 14.38
N PRO A 243 4.72 14.25 13.04
CA PRO A 243 3.46 14.37 12.32
C PRO A 243 2.55 13.17 12.61
N ALA A 244 1.28 13.41 12.92
CA ALA A 244 0.33 12.31 13.16
C ALA A 244 0.24 11.33 11.98
N VAL A 245 0.47 11.82 10.77
CA VAL A 245 0.37 11.05 9.51
C VAL A 245 1.45 9.98 9.32
N ILE A 246 2.42 9.84 10.24
CA ILE A 246 3.33 8.68 10.25
C ILE A 246 2.72 7.45 10.93
N ALA A 247 1.50 7.56 11.48
CA ALA A 247 0.78 6.41 12.03
C ALA A 247 0.81 5.24 11.04
N CYS A 248 1.26 4.07 11.48
CA CYS A 248 1.33 2.87 10.66
C CYS A 248 0.04 2.06 10.70
N ASN A 249 -0.75 2.18 11.77
CA ASN A 249 -2.10 1.61 11.87
C ASN A 249 -3.12 2.74 12.06
N LEU A 250 -4.25 2.63 11.37
CA LEU A 250 -5.35 3.59 11.43
C LEU A 250 -6.66 2.88 11.08
N THR A 251 -7.50 2.62 12.06
CA THR A 251 -8.76 1.89 11.87
C THR A 251 -9.78 2.22 12.95
N ASN A 252 -11.05 2.22 12.59
CA ASN A 252 -12.19 2.20 13.52
C ASN A 252 -12.94 0.86 13.48
N GLY A 253 -12.30 -0.19 12.92
CA GLY A 253 -12.91 -1.51 12.71
C GLY A 253 -13.79 -1.60 11.45
N SER A 254 -13.97 -0.51 10.69
CA SER A 254 -14.79 -0.47 9.48
C SER A 254 -14.04 0.22 8.34
N MET A 255 -12.97 -0.42 7.86
CA MET A 255 -12.09 0.17 6.86
C MET A 255 -12.43 -0.31 5.45
N PRO A 256 -12.33 0.58 4.43
CA PRO A 256 -12.59 0.19 3.05
C PRO A 256 -11.54 -0.79 2.52
N HIS A 257 -12.01 -1.62 1.61
CA HIS A 257 -11.19 -2.45 0.74
C HIS A 257 -11.72 -2.33 -0.68
N GLY A 258 -10.89 -1.91 -1.60
CA GLY A 258 -11.36 -1.70 -2.95
C GLY A 258 -10.28 -1.31 -3.94
N ASN A 259 -10.73 -0.96 -5.13
CA ASN A 259 -9.89 -0.58 -6.26
C ASN A 259 -10.60 0.48 -7.10
N ASN A 260 -9.84 1.52 -7.52
CA ASN A 260 -10.29 2.61 -8.38
C ASN A 260 -11.50 3.41 -7.82
N SER A 261 -11.47 3.70 -6.52
CA SER A 261 -12.60 4.29 -5.82
C SER A 261 -12.27 5.61 -5.13
N ILE A 262 -13.31 6.42 -4.97
CA ILE A 262 -13.37 7.52 -4.01
C ILE A 262 -14.47 7.15 -3.03
N TYR A 263 -14.11 7.10 -1.75
CA TYR A 263 -14.98 6.63 -0.69
C TYR A 263 -15.79 7.78 -0.10
N LYS A 264 -17.09 7.61 -0.01
CA LYS A 264 -18.01 8.58 0.61
C LYS A 264 -18.27 8.28 2.07
N GLU A 265 -18.05 7.05 2.47
CA GLU A 265 -18.23 6.58 3.83
C GLU A 265 -17.27 7.30 4.77
N GLU A 266 -17.65 7.42 6.03
CA GLU A 266 -16.84 8.04 7.07
C GLU A 266 -15.98 6.99 7.75
N PHE A 267 -14.67 7.22 7.74
CA PHE A 267 -13.66 6.42 8.42
C PHE A 267 -12.40 7.25 8.64
N PRO A 268 -11.58 6.95 9.66
CA PRO A 268 -10.36 7.71 9.93
C PRO A 268 -9.39 7.62 8.75
N ASN A 269 -8.90 8.76 8.29
CA ASN A 269 -8.04 8.80 7.12
C ASN A 269 -6.98 9.91 7.22
N ILE A 270 -5.87 9.71 6.52
CA ILE A 270 -4.85 10.75 6.36
C ILE A 270 -5.33 11.73 5.29
N THR A 271 -5.39 13.00 5.64
CA THR A 271 -5.90 14.07 4.77
C THR A 271 -5.11 15.36 4.92
N ASN A 272 -5.50 16.40 4.22
CA ASN A 272 -4.95 17.74 4.36
C ASN A 272 -5.99 18.84 4.12
N SER A 273 -5.71 20.01 4.67
CA SER A 273 -6.38 21.26 4.31
C SER A 273 -5.29 22.27 3.93
N GLY A 274 -5.23 22.63 2.66
CA GLY A 274 -4.07 23.35 2.14
C GLY A 274 -2.77 22.55 2.32
N GLU A 275 -1.78 23.14 2.96
CA GLU A 275 -0.49 22.47 3.25
C GLU A 275 -0.47 21.68 4.57
N GLU A 276 -1.49 21.84 5.41
CA GLU A 276 -1.59 21.16 6.69
C GLU A 276 -2.07 19.72 6.53
N ARG A 277 -1.25 18.75 6.90
CA ARG A 277 -1.57 17.32 6.88
C ARG A 277 -1.95 16.83 8.27
N PHE A 278 -2.98 16.01 8.36
CA PHE A 278 -3.49 15.48 9.62
C PHE A 278 -4.28 14.17 9.42
N ILE A 279 -4.63 13.51 10.50
CA ILE A 279 -5.61 12.42 10.49
C ILE A 279 -6.97 13.05 10.79
N GLY A 280 -7.92 12.91 9.89
CA GLY A 280 -9.31 13.38 10.05
C GLY A 280 -10.28 12.24 10.24
N GLU A 281 -11.53 12.60 10.55
CA GLU A 281 -12.63 11.67 10.80
C GLU A 281 -12.31 10.63 11.90
N ILE A 282 -11.52 11.00 12.90
CA ILE A 282 -11.28 10.17 14.08
C ILE A 282 -12.56 10.13 14.90
N ASP A 283 -13.22 8.97 14.95
CA ASP A 283 -14.47 8.73 15.67
C ASP A 283 -14.26 7.74 16.82
N HIS A 284 -15.32 7.52 17.59
CA HIS A 284 -15.28 6.61 18.73
C HIS A 284 -14.81 5.20 18.35
N GLY A 285 -13.82 4.68 19.08
CA GLY A 285 -13.20 3.38 18.83
C GLY A 285 -12.06 3.42 17.79
N THR A 286 -11.75 4.58 17.20
CA THR A 286 -10.58 4.69 16.30
C THR A 286 -9.30 4.35 17.04
N LEU A 287 -8.54 3.40 16.48
CA LEU A 287 -7.19 3.04 16.88
C LEU A 287 -6.19 3.68 15.92
N ILE A 288 -5.20 4.40 16.48
CA ILE A 288 -4.07 4.99 15.78
C ILE A 288 -2.80 4.38 16.35
N GLY A 289 -2.03 3.68 15.52
CA GLY A 289 -0.81 2.98 15.95
C GLY A 289 0.46 3.56 15.36
N TYR A 290 1.47 3.66 16.19
CA TYR A 290 2.83 4.09 15.84
C TYR A 290 3.82 3.00 16.26
N LYS A 291 4.62 2.48 15.36
CA LYS A 291 5.60 1.42 15.59
C LYS A 291 6.92 1.77 14.92
N TYR A 292 8.04 1.88 15.63
CA TYR A 292 8.27 1.78 17.06
C TYR A 292 8.95 3.04 17.55
N PHE A 293 8.85 3.30 18.86
CA PHE A 293 9.61 4.34 19.54
C PHE A 293 10.54 3.74 20.60
N GLU A 294 11.74 4.33 20.76
CA GLU A 294 12.61 4.10 21.90
C GLU A 294 12.26 5.11 22.98
N PHE A 295 11.65 4.64 24.06
CA PHE A 295 11.25 5.45 25.22
C PHE A 295 12.37 5.48 26.24
N LYS A 296 12.63 6.69 26.77
CA LYS A 296 13.57 6.90 27.86
C LYS A 296 13.06 8.03 28.77
N ASN A 297 12.64 7.68 30.00
CA ASN A 297 12.11 8.62 30.98
C ASN A 297 10.91 9.47 30.45
N VAL A 298 10.12 8.98 29.54
CA VAL A 298 8.93 9.67 29.04
C VAL A 298 7.81 9.54 30.06
N THR A 299 7.38 10.66 30.63
CA THR A 299 6.32 10.70 31.66
C THR A 299 5.06 11.40 31.18
N ARG A 300 5.13 12.09 30.04
CA ARG A 300 4.01 12.85 29.49
C ARG A 300 4.00 12.82 27.98
N ILE A 301 2.81 12.64 27.40
CA ILE A 301 2.59 12.67 25.96
C ILE A 301 1.54 13.74 25.65
N GLY A 302 1.70 14.40 24.50
CA GLY A 302 0.79 15.39 23.96
C GLY A 302 0.28 15.01 22.58
N ILE A 303 -0.90 15.50 22.28
CA ILE A 303 -1.54 15.43 20.96
C ILE A 303 -1.87 16.84 20.52
N VAL A 304 -1.42 17.24 19.34
CA VAL A 304 -1.90 18.48 18.69
C VAL A 304 -3.08 18.12 17.81
N GLY A 305 -4.23 18.66 18.14
CA GLY A 305 -5.47 18.34 17.44
C GLY A 305 -6.58 19.34 17.69
N ARG A 306 -7.77 19.04 17.20
CA ARG A 306 -8.99 19.82 17.41
C ARG A 306 -10.23 18.95 17.21
N ILE A 307 -11.35 19.34 17.77
CA ILE A 307 -12.65 18.74 17.46
C ILE A 307 -12.98 19.02 15.99
N GLU A 308 -13.40 18.00 15.27
CA GLU A 308 -13.84 18.14 13.89
C GLU A 308 -15.26 18.67 13.84
N THR A 309 -15.48 19.73 13.05
CA THR A 309 -16.76 20.35 12.80
C THR A 309 -17.03 20.44 11.29
N GLU A 310 -18.26 20.75 10.89
CA GLU A 310 -18.55 20.98 9.46
C GLU A 310 -17.76 22.16 8.86
N GLU A 311 -17.32 23.10 9.70
CA GLU A 311 -16.58 24.29 9.27
C GLU A 311 -15.09 23.99 9.01
N ASN A 312 -14.49 23.08 9.81
CA ASN A 312 -13.06 22.75 9.73
C ASN A 312 -12.76 21.39 9.06
N LYS A 313 -13.79 20.63 8.69
CA LYS A 313 -13.67 19.33 8.03
C LYS A 313 -12.93 19.45 6.69
N ALA A 314 -12.02 18.53 6.42
CA ALA A 314 -11.36 18.44 5.12
C ALA A 314 -12.38 18.14 4.02
N ARG A 315 -12.36 18.91 2.94
CA ARG A 315 -13.26 18.75 1.80
C ARG A 315 -12.50 18.23 0.60
N PHE A 316 -13.10 17.29 -0.11
CA PHE A 316 -12.56 16.77 -1.36
C PHE A 316 -13.35 17.33 -2.53
N ASP A 317 -12.67 18.13 -3.36
CA ASP A 317 -13.26 18.71 -4.59
C ASP A 317 -13.21 17.79 -5.80
N THR A 318 -12.81 16.52 -5.62
CA THR A 318 -12.68 15.58 -6.72
C THR A 318 -14.04 14.97 -7.08
N PRO A 319 -14.47 15.01 -8.35
CA PRO A 319 -15.72 14.37 -8.77
C PRO A 319 -15.65 12.88 -8.46
N ALA A 320 -16.58 12.40 -7.67
CA ALA A 320 -16.67 10.98 -7.33
C ALA A 320 -16.89 10.15 -8.61
N ARG A 321 -15.91 9.37 -9.02
CA ARG A 321 -16.16 8.20 -9.84
C ARG A 321 -16.87 7.18 -8.93
N LEU A 322 -18.14 6.95 -9.22
CA LEU A 322 -18.91 5.92 -8.56
C LEU A 322 -18.46 4.57 -9.15
N ASP A 323 -17.44 3.97 -8.58
CA ASP A 323 -17.13 2.57 -8.88
C ASP A 323 -17.74 1.69 -7.78
N ALA A 324 -18.53 0.71 -8.19
CA ALA A 324 -19.28 -0.17 -7.31
C ALA A 324 -18.42 -1.26 -6.62
N ARG A 325 -17.10 -1.25 -6.81
CA ARG A 325 -16.20 -2.32 -6.34
C ARG A 325 -15.67 -2.10 -4.92
N SER A 326 -15.71 -0.87 -4.41
CA SER A 326 -15.29 -0.61 -3.05
C SER A 326 -16.34 -1.07 -2.05
N ARG A 327 -15.88 -1.69 -0.98
CA ARG A 327 -16.73 -2.12 0.13
C ARG A 327 -16.09 -1.77 1.47
N LEU A 328 -16.91 -1.37 2.43
CA LEU A 328 -16.51 -1.39 3.82
C LEU A 328 -16.53 -2.83 4.33
N ILE A 329 -15.49 -3.22 5.01
CA ILE A 329 -15.44 -4.48 5.75
C ILE A 329 -15.57 -4.11 7.22
N HIS A 330 -16.67 -4.56 7.83
CA HIS A 330 -17.05 -4.17 9.17
C HIS A 330 -16.60 -5.20 10.21
N LYS A 331 -15.93 -4.69 11.24
CA LYS A 331 -15.84 -5.34 12.55
C LYS A 331 -16.40 -4.34 13.54
N PRO A 332 -17.66 -4.48 13.99
CA PRO A 332 -18.28 -3.51 14.89
C PRO A 332 -17.45 -3.31 16.15
N VAL A 333 -17.24 -2.07 16.53
CA VAL A 333 -16.66 -1.70 17.82
C VAL A 333 -17.81 -1.60 18.80
N ASP A 334 -17.96 -2.62 19.65
CA ASP A 334 -19.00 -2.66 20.68
C ASP A 334 -18.49 -2.05 22.00
N MET A 335 -18.41 -0.73 22.02
CA MET A 335 -18.02 0.04 23.21
C MET A 335 -19.02 1.15 23.49
N PRO A 336 -19.42 1.38 24.76
CA PRO A 336 -20.25 2.52 25.11
C PRO A 336 -19.58 3.85 24.76
N VAL A 337 -20.30 4.75 24.10
CA VAL A 337 -19.81 6.10 23.78
C VAL A 337 -19.85 6.97 25.05
N PRO A 338 -18.72 7.47 25.56
CA PRO A 338 -18.68 8.33 26.72
C PRO A 338 -19.09 9.78 26.38
N GLU A 339 -19.55 10.51 27.39
CA GLU A 339 -19.91 11.95 27.27
C GLU A 339 -18.67 12.83 26.97
N ASN A 340 -17.51 12.47 27.52
CA ASN A 340 -16.28 13.23 27.38
C ASN A 340 -15.38 12.62 26.29
N ASN A 341 -14.70 13.48 25.58
CA ASN A 341 -13.74 13.10 24.56
C ASN A 341 -12.34 12.89 25.17
N PHE A 342 -11.69 11.78 24.86
CA PHE A 342 -10.32 11.49 25.31
C PHE A 342 -9.63 10.44 24.45
N PHE A 343 -8.31 10.40 24.52
CA PHE A 343 -7.51 9.29 24.02
C PHE A 343 -7.02 8.44 25.19
N GLU A 344 -7.14 7.14 25.04
CA GLU A 344 -6.47 6.15 25.86
C GLU A 344 -5.20 5.71 25.17
N LEU A 345 -4.07 5.69 25.91
CA LEU A 345 -2.78 5.31 25.39
C LEU A 345 -2.46 3.88 25.84
N ARG A 346 -1.94 3.06 24.92
CA ARG A 346 -1.64 1.65 25.13
C ARG A 346 -0.31 1.30 24.46
N LEU A 347 0.35 0.22 24.89
CA LEU A 347 1.55 -0.33 24.26
C LEU A 347 1.21 -1.49 23.31
N GLU A 348 0.01 -2.03 23.41
CA GLU A 348 -0.55 -3.06 22.54
C GLU A 348 -1.98 -2.67 22.15
N PRO A 349 -2.51 -3.08 20.99
CA PRO A 349 -3.83 -2.66 20.52
C PRO A 349 -4.97 -2.94 21.53
N GLU A 350 -4.91 -4.10 22.18
CA GLU A 350 -5.90 -4.55 23.19
C GLU A 350 -5.32 -4.56 24.61
N GLY A 351 -4.16 -3.91 24.81
CA GLY A 351 -3.49 -3.85 26.10
C GLY A 351 -4.15 -2.93 27.12
N SER A 352 -3.70 -3.00 28.35
CA SER A 352 -4.11 -2.06 29.40
C SER A 352 -3.63 -0.65 29.08
N ALA A 353 -4.41 0.37 29.50
CA ALA A 353 -4.03 1.76 29.36
C ALA A 353 -2.77 2.09 30.16
N CYS A 354 -1.79 2.73 29.52
CA CYS A 354 -0.60 3.29 30.16
C CYS A 354 -0.72 4.81 30.35
N GLY A 355 -1.80 5.44 29.87
CA GLY A 355 -2.08 6.86 30.01
C GLY A 355 -3.40 7.27 29.41
N LYS A 356 -3.80 8.53 29.67
CA LYS A 356 -5.02 9.12 29.15
C LYS A 356 -4.82 10.59 28.84
N ILE A 357 -5.31 11.06 27.70
CA ILE A 357 -5.31 12.47 27.29
C ILE A 357 -6.77 12.91 27.14
N ASN A 358 -7.23 13.82 28.01
CA ASN A 358 -8.56 14.40 27.90
C ASN A 358 -8.57 15.50 26.84
N ILE A 359 -9.63 15.54 26.05
CA ILE A 359 -9.87 16.54 25.00
C ILE A 359 -10.96 17.48 25.47
N THR A 360 -10.71 18.78 25.38
CA THR A 360 -11.64 19.85 25.70
C THR A 360 -11.97 20.65 24.45
N TYR A 361 -13.09 21.37 24.48
CA TYR A 361 -13.44 22.25 23.37
C TYR A 361 -12.59 23.52 23.41
N ALA A 362 -12.06 23.89 22.25
CA ALA A 362 -11.38 25.17 22.04
C ALA A 362 -12.39 26.32 21.94
N GLU A 363 -11.95 27.56 22.24
CA GLU A 363 -12.72 28.79 21.96
C GLU A 363 -12.83 29.05 20.46
N ASP A 364 -11.75 28.74 19.70
CA ASP A 364 -11.68 28.79 18.24
C ASP A 364 -11.63 27.37 17.67
N GLU A 365 -12.69 26.95 16.98
CA GLU A 365 -12.78 25.62 16.38
C GLU A 365 -11.76 25.35 15.26
N HIS A 366 -11.13 26.39 14.72
CA HIS A 366 -10.06 26.24 13.73
C HIS A 366 -8.66 26.10 14.35
N ALA A 367 -8.51 26.43 15.64
CA ALA A 367 -7.23 26.38 16.32
C ALA A 367 -6.75 24.92 16.56
N TRP A 368 -5.47 24.70 16.33
CA TRP A 368 -4.80 23.48 16.73
C TRP A 368 -4.30 23.61 18.18
N GLU A 369 -4.84 22.84 19.08
CA GLU A 369 -4.47 22.85 20.51
C GLU A 369 -3.61 21.65 20.87
N CYS A 370 -2.79 21.80 21.90
CA CYS A 370 -1.99 20.72 22.46
C CYS A 370 -2.65 20.19 23.75
N PHE A 371 -3.20 18.98 23.67
CA PHE A 371 -3.75 18.25 24.81
C PHE A 371 -2.70 17.31 25.35
N THR A 372 -2.53 17.24 26.66
CA THR A 372 -1.47 16.43 27.28
C THR A 372 -2.01 15.51 28.36
N GLY A 373 -1.32 14.40 28.58
CA GLY A 373 -1.62 13.44 29.64
C GLY A 373 -0.36 12.77 30.18
N ASP A 374 -0.39 12.43 31.46
CA ASP A 374 0.68 11.67 32.08
C ASP A 374 0.61 10.19 31.62
N VAL A 375 1.76 9.57 31.47
CA VAL A 375 1.90 8.20 31.00
C VAL A 375 2.83 7.39 31.90
N GLN A 376 2.60 6.09 31.94
CA GLN A 376 3.46 5.11 32.61
C GLN A 376 3.96 4.12 31.55
N ILE A 377 5.04 4.49 30.87
CA ILE A 377 5.66 3.69 29.83
C ILE A 377 7.06 3.29 30.34
N PRO A 378 7.39 1.99 30.37
CA PRO A 378 8.74 1.56 30.71
C PRO A 378 9.75 2.03 29.67
N ASP A 379 10.99 2.25 30.08
CA ASP A 379 12.09 2.49 29.15
C ASP A 379 12.27 1.29 28.21
N GLY A 380 12.60 1.55 26.95
CA GLY A 380 12.79 0.53 25.93
C GLY A 380 12.05 0.81 24.65
N ILE A 381 12.03 -0.18 23.77
CA ILE A 381 11.39 -0.08 22.45
C ILE A 381 9.95 -0.59 22.57
N HIS A 382 9.00 0.29 22.29
CA HIS A 382 7.58 -0.03 22.34
C HIS A 382 6.83 0.57 21.15
N ALA A 383 5.73 -0.08 20.77
CA ALA A 383 4.69 0.54 19.99
C ALA A 383 3.87 1.49 20.88
N LEU A 384 3.23 2.47 20.28
CA LEU A 384 2.28 3.36 20.96
C LEU A 384 0.97 3.36 20.19
N TYR A 385 -0.10 2.99 20.85
CA TYR A 385 -1.45 3.01 20.31
C TYR A 385 -2.30 4.03 21.06
N LEU A 386 -3.06 4.80 20.31
CA LEU A 386 -4.04 5.75 20.79
C LEU A 386 -5.41 5.26 20.40
N VAL A 387 -6.29 5.04 21.38
CA VAL A 387 -7.69 4.69 21.16
C VAL A 387 -8.56 5.88 21.51
N TYR A 388 -9.32 6.38 20.53
CA TYR A 388 -10.19 7.53 20.74
C TYR A 388 -11.54 7.11 21.33
N HIS A 389 -11.98 7.85 22.33
CA HIS A 389 -13.27 7.72 22.98
C HIS A 389 -13.98 9.06 23.00
N GLY A 390 -15.20 9.14 22.54
CA GLY A 390 -15.94 10.38 22.56
C GLY A 390 -17.16 10.39 21.63
N LYS A 391 -18.01 11.38 21.80
CA LYS A 391 -19.20 11.62 20.98
C LYS A 391 -18.92 12.48 19.75
N ASP A 392 -17.85 13.27 19.81
CA ASP A 392 -17.46 14.18 18.73
C ASP A 392 -16.31 13.58 17.91
N LYS A 393 -16.21 13.94 16.65
CA LYS A 393 -15.07 13.58 15.81
C LYS A 393 -13.87 14.47 16.11
N PHE A 394 -12.68 13.96 15.83
CA PHE A 394 -11.43 14.63 16.13
C PHE A 394 -10.50 14.67 14.92
N GLN A 395 -9.66 15.69 14.84
CA GLN A 395 -8.55 15.81 13.90
C GLN A 395 -7.24 15.85 14.66
N MET A 396 -6.25 15.03 14.25
CA MET A 396 -4.93 14.94 14.88
C MET A 396 -3.82 15.33 13.92
N LYS A 397 -3.03 16.33 14.29
CA LYS A 397 -1.93 16.88 13.47
C LYS A 397 -0.56 16.36 13.91
N GLU A 398 -0.31 16.30 15.22
CA GLU A 398 0.99 15.90 15.76
C GLU A 398 0.85 15.03 17.02
N LEU A 399 1.85 14.17 17.21
CA LEU A 399 2.15 13.46 18.45
C LEU A 399 3.38 14.10 19.09
N LYS A 400 3.36 14.35 20.42
CA LYS A 400 4.47 14.99 21.17
C LYS A 400 4.90 14.16 22.34
N PHE A 401 6.20 14.10 22.56
CA PHE A 401 6.84 13.54 23.77
C PHE A 401 7.42 14.69 24.61
N LEU A 402 7.04 14.75 25.90
CA LEU A 402 7.28 15.89 26.78
C LEU A 402 8.02 15.45 28.05
#